data_68aaf0684ab2eec123c8e4f07563cd2e
#
_entry.id   68aaf0684ab2eec123c8e4f07563cd2e
#
_cell.length_a   1.000
_cell.length_b   1.000
_cell.length_c   1.000
_cell.angle_alpha   90.00
_cell.angle_beta   90.00
_cell.angle_gamma   90.00
#
_symmetry.space_group_name_H-M   'P 1'
#
loop_
_entity.id
_entity.type
_entity.pdbx_description
1 polymer ?
#
loop_
_entity_poly.entity_id
_entity_poly.type
_entity_poly.pdbx_seq_one_letter_code
_entity_poly.pdbx_strand_id
1 'polypeptide(L)'
;MRRGGREVRVNALLNTGFETDEPVVALPLTVASQLNLTPGGRRLYLGPGMMVGEVYLAGKVVVEVESGGSRRSIEAYAVIEPREEEVILSDRAIAELGIVVDLKHMRWWLT
;
A
#
# COMPACT_ATOMS: atom_id res chain seq x y z
N MET A 1 -6.57 -4.26 -5.83
CA MET A 1 -5.78 -3.21 -6.51
C MET A 1 -5.91 -3.35 -8.02
N ARG A 2 -5.98 -2.24 -8.70
CA ARG A 2 -6.15 -2.23 -10.15
C ARG A 2 -5.18 -1.27 -10.81
N ARG A 3 -4.72 -1.66 -11.99
CA ARG A 3 -3.97 -0.77 -12.89
C ARG A 3 -4.21 -1.22 -14.34
N GLY A 4 -4.72 -0.30 -15.16
CA GLY A 4 -5.13 -0.65 -16.52
C GLY A 4 -6.19 -1.73 -16.50
N GLY A 5 -6.05 -2.76 -17.30
CA GLY A 5 -6.95 -3.89 -17.32
C GLY A 5 -6.63 -5.00 -16.32
N ARG A 6 -5.71 -4.76 -15.39
CA ARG A 6 -5.26 -5.77 -14.44
C ARG A 6 -5.79 -5.50 -13.04
N GLU A 7 -6.18 -6.56 -12.35
CA GLU A 7 -6.67 -6.52 -10.98
C GLU A 7 -6.04 -7.65 -10.17
N VAL A 8 -5.64 -7.32 -8.93
CA VAL A 8 -5.06 -8.29 -8.01
C VAL A 8 -5.71 -8.13 -6.64
N ARG A 9 -6.14 -9.24 -6.05
CA ARG A 9 -6.62 -9.28 -4.66
C ARG A 9 -5.48 -9.73 -3.76
N VAL A 10 -5.24 -8.96 -2.71
CA VAL A 10 -4.13 -9.22 -1.78
C VAL A 10 -4.58 -8.91 -0.36
N ASN A 11 -3.88 -9.53 0.59
CA ASN A 11 -3.94 -9.10 1.97
C ASN A 11 -2.92 -7.99 2.15
N ALA A 12 -3.33 -6.90 2.79
CA ALA A 12 -2.46 -5.76 3.01
C ALA A 12 -2.22 -5.55 4.50
N LEU A 13 -0.99 -5.22 4.85
CA LEU A 13 -0.65 -4.81 6.20
C LEU A 13 -0.97 -3.33 6.35
N LEU A 14 -1.72 -2.99 7.40
CA LEU A 14 -2.02 -1.61 7.76
C LEU A 14 -0.94 -1.11 8.70
N ASN A 15 0.05 -0.42 8.16
CA ASN A 15 1.20 0.04 8.93
C ASN A 15 1.15 1.54 9.13
N THR A 16 0.63 1.97 10.27
CA THR A 16 0.55 3.40 10.62
C THR A 16 1.91 4.03 10.86
N GLY A 17 2.95 3.23 11.07
CA GLY A 17 4.33 3.70 11.16
C GLY A 17 4.99 3.96 9.81
N PHE A 18 4.34 3.60 8.72
CA PHE A 18 4.78 3.93 7.36
C PHE A 18 4.16 5.28 6.98
N GLU A 19 4.85 6.34 7.34
CA GLU A 19 4.36 7.71 7.19
C GLU A 19 4.73 8.28 5.83
N THR A 20 3.74 8.81 5.11
CA THR A 20 3.94 9.43 3.80
C THR A 20 3.08 10.68 3.64
N ASP A 21 3.52 11.63 2.80
CA ASP A 21 2.74 12.83 2.51
C ASP A 21 1.56 12.56 1.59
N GLU A 22 1.73 11.62 0.68
CA GLU A 22 0.73 11.18 -0.28
C GLU A 22 0.35 9.74 0.01
N PRO A 23 -0.84 9.25 -0.41
CA PRO A 23 -1.15 7.84 -0.24
C PRO A 23 -0.19 6.97 -1.04
N VAL A 24 0.41 6.00 -0.38
CA VAL A 24 1.40 5.08 -0.96
C VAL A 24 1.05 3.65 -0.61
N VAL A 25 1.24 2.76 -1.55
CA VAL A 25 1.20 1.32 -1.32
C VAL A 25 2.55 0.73 -1.70
N ALA A 26 3.17 0.02 -0.75
CA ALA A 26 4.42 -0.68 -1.00
C ALA A 26 4.10 -2.12 -1.41
N LEU A 27 4.72 -2.56 -2.49
CA LEU A 27 4.41 -3.83 -3.14
C LEU A 27 5.62 -4.74 -3.22
N PRO A 28 5.44 -6.05 -2.94
CA PRO A 28 6.44 -7.04 -3.32
C PRO A 28 6.59 -7.11 -4.84
N LEU A 29 7.71 -7.62 -5.31
CA LEU A 29 7.95 -7.81 -6.73
C LEU A 29 6.88 -8.67 -7.40
N THR A 30 6.39 -9.70 -6.72
CA THR A 30 5.37 -10.61 -7.25
C THR A 30 4.06 -9.89 -7.57
N VAL A 31 3.62 -9.01 -6.67
CA VAL A 31 2.39 -8.24 -6.87
C VAL A 31 2.57 -7.20 -7.95
N ALA A 32 3.71 -6.50 -7.94
CA ALA A 32 4.04 -5.52 -8.97
C ALA A 32 4.02 -6.17 -10.37
N SER A 33 4.57 -7.37 -10.49
CA SER A 33 4.57 -8.13 -11.74
C SER A 33 3.14 -8.45 -12.21
N GLN A 34 2.27 -8.86 -11.28
CA GLN A 34 0.87 -9.16 -11.59
C GLN A 34 0.10 -7.92 -12.09
N LEU A 35 0.47 -6.73 -11.62
CA LEU A 35 -0.10 -5.46 -12.06
C LEU A 35 0.63 -4.87 -13.28
N ASN A 36 1.61 -5.58 -13.79
CA ASN A 36 2.44 -5.13 -14.92
C ASN A 36 3.14 -3.79 -14.63
N LEU A 37 3.55 -3.61 -13.39
CA LEU A 37 4.33 -2.46 -12.97
C LEU A 37 5.79 -2.70 -13.21
N THR A 38 6.48 -1.67 -13.70
CA THR A 38 7.94 -1.70 -13.92
C THR A 38 8.62 -0.79 -12.91
N PRO A 39 9.74 -1.23 -12.32
CA PRO A 39 10.51 -0.36 -11.45
C PRO A 39 10.96 0.89 -12.20
N GLY A 40 10.68 2.05 -11.62
CA GLY A 40 11.13 3.35 -12.12
C GLY A 40 12.31 3.88 -11.32
N GLY A 41 12.24 5.16 -10.96
CA GLY A 41 13.29 5.79 -10.17
C GLY A 41 13.45 5.17 -8.80
N ARG A 42 14.70 4.99 -8.37
CA ARG A 42 15.03 4.48 -7.06
C ARG A 42 14.91 5.58 -6.00
N ARG A 43 14.38 5.23 -4.84
CA ARG A 43 14.29 6.12 -3.68
C ARG A 43 14.80 5.40 -2.45
N LEU A 44 15.44 6.16 -1.56
CA LEU A 44 15.79 5.68 -0.23
C LEU A 44 14.75 6.21 0.76
N TYR A 45 14.40 5.40 1.74
CA TYR A 45 13.50 5.80 2.80
C TYR A 45 14.00 5.31 4.14
N LEU A 46 13.59 6.00 5.21
CA LEU A 46 13.88 5.61 6.58
C LEU A 46 12.64 4.91 7.14
N GLY A 47 12.75 3.61 7.32
CA GLY A 47 11.67 2.81 7.86
C GLY A 47 11.65 2.78 9.39
N PRO A 48 10.70 2.06 9.98
CA PRO A 48 10.64 1.85 11.42
C PRO A 48 11.94 1.31 11.96
N GLY A 49 12.36 1.79 13.15
CA GLY A 49 13.62 1.38 13.76
C GLY A 49 14.85 1.99 13.14
N MET A 50 14.69 3.11 12.41
CA MET A 50 15.79 3.83 11.78
C MET A 50 16.49 3.03 10.67
N MET A 51 15.83 2.03 10.12
CA MET A 51 16.37 1.26 9.00
C MET A 51 16.18 2.01 7.69
N VAL A 52 17.24 2.08 6.89
CA VAL A 52 17.18 2.66 5.56
C VAL A 52 16.78 1.58 4.56
N GLY A 53 15.69 1.81 3.87
CA GLY A 53 15.21 0.93 2.82
C GLY A 53 15.37 1.54 1.44
N GLU A 54 15.32 0.70 0.42
CA GLU A 54 15.41 1.11 -0.97
C GLU A 54 14.14 0.66 -1.68
N VAL A 55 13.42 1.62 -2.28
CA VAL A 55 12.19 1.36 -3.01
C VAL A 55 12.29 1.92 -4.42
N TYR A 56 11.46 1.39 -5.31
CA TYR A 56 11.40 1.84 -6.70
C TYR A 56 10.01 2.38 -7.00
N LEU A 57 9.95 3.60 -7.52
CA LEU A 57 8.69 4.20 -7.94
C LEU A 57 8.14 3.42 -9.13
N ALA A 58 6.85 3.17 -9.14
CA ALA A 58 6.22 2.36 -10.18
C ALA A 58 4.93 2.97 -10.75
N GLY A 59 4.63 4.21 -10.43
CA GLY A 59 3.43 4.90 -10.91
C GLY A 59 2.29 4.82 -9.93
N LYS A 60 1.06 4.89 -10.43
CA LYS A 60 -0.14 4.92 -9.61
C LYS A 60 -1.00 3.68 -9.83
N VAL A 61 -1.68 3.27 -8.78
CA VAL A 61 -2.65 2.17 -8.81
C VAL A 61 -3.92 2.60 -8.07
N VAL A 62 -5.03 1.95 -8.38
CA VAL A 62 -6.26 2.11 -7.61
C VAL A 62 -6.26 1.04 -6.52
N VAL A 63 -6.38 1.46 -5.29
CA VAL A 63 -6.51 0.59 -4.12
C VAL A 63 -7.96 0.59 -3.70
N GLU A 64 -8.57 -0.58 -3.60
CA GLU A 64 -9.96 -0.74 -3.19
C GLU A 64 -10.05 -1.66 -2.00
N VAL A 65 -10.89 -1.29 -1.04
CA VAL A 65 -11.18 -2.10 0.14
C VAL A 65 -12.68 -2.22 0.32
N GLU A 66 -13.13 -3.39 0.76
CA GLU A 66 -14.52 -3.67 1.05
C GLU A 66 -14.67 -4.17 2.47
N SER A 67 -15.70 -3.71 3.17
CA SER A 67 -16.05 -4.21 4.49
C SER A 67 -17.51 -3.88 4.81
N GLY A 68 -18.25 -4.87 5.29
CA GLY A 68 -19.63 -4.66 5.74
C GLY A 68 -20.57 -4.06 4.70
N GLY A 69 -20.41 -4.39 3.43
CA GLY A 69 -21.20 -3.83 2.34
C GLY A 69 -20.73 -2.45 1.87
N SER A 70 -19.75 -1.87 2.53
CA SER A 70 -19.14 -0.60 2.13
C SER A 70 -17.91 -0.86 1.27
N ARG A 71 -17.71 0.01 0.27
CA ARG A 71 -16.58 -0.07 -0.65
C ARG A 71 -15.94 1.30 -0.74
N ARG A 72 -14.61 1.34 -0.60
CA ARG A 72 -13.81 2.57 -0.74
C ARG A 72 -12.69 2.31 -1.71
N SER A 73 -12.38 3.32 -2.53
CA SER A 73 -11.22 3.25 -3.40
C SER A 73 -10.50 4.59 -3.45
N ILE A 74 -9.19 4.53 -3.61
CA ILE A 74 -8.34 5.70 -3.78
C ILE A 74 -7.31 5.41 -4.86
N GLU A 75 -6.75 6.48 -5.41
CA GLU A 75 -5.53 6.39 -6.19
C GLU A 75 -4.34 6.53 -5.25
N ALA A 76 -3.37 5.65 -5.39
CA ALA A 76 -2.17 5.66 -4.56
C ALA A 76 -0.92 5.51 -5.43
N TYR A 77 0.17 6.10 -4.97
CA TYR A 77 1.47 5.84 -5.59
C TYR A 77 1.93 4.45 -5.21
N ALA A 78 2.35 3.69 -6.20
CA ALA A 78 2.92 2.37 -5.98
C ALA A 78 4.43 2.48 -5.89
N VAL A 79 5.00 1.87 -4.86
CA VAL A 79 6.44 1.69 -4.74
C VAL A 79 6.72 0.19 -4.63
N ILE A 80 7.79 -0.25 -5.27
CA ILE A 80 8.20 -1.64 -5.20
C ILE A 80 9.30 -1.76 -4.16
N GLU A 81 9.05 -2.58 -3.15
CA GLU A 81 10.03 -2.93 -2.11
C GLU A 81 10.43 -4.39 -2.29
N PRO A 82 11.60 -4.65 -2.92
CA PRO A 82 11.97 -6.03 -3.28
C PRO A 82 12.14 -6.97 -2.10
N ARG A 83 12.38 -6.45 -0.90
CA ARG A 83 12.58 -7.27 0.31
C ARG A 83 11.29 -7.58 1.05
N GLU A 84 10.19 -6.92 0.66
CA GLU A 84 8.90 -7.18 1.29
C GLU A 84 8.20 -8.40 0.68
N GLU A 85 7.46 -9.10 1.54
CA GLU A 85 6.62 -10.22 1.13
C GLU A 85 5.14 -9.85 1.16
N GLU A 86 4.79 -8.75 1.80
CA GLU A 86 3.43 -8.30 1.98
C GLU A 86 3.20 -6.94 1.32
N VAL A 87 1.95 -6.69 0.93
CA VAL A 87 1.51 -5.36 0.53
C VAL A 87 1.32 -4.52 1.78
N ILE A 88 1.85 -3.29 1.77
CA ILE A 88 1.81 -2.40 2.93
C ILE A 88 1.16 -1.08 2.52
N LEU A 89 0.11 -0.67 3.24
CA LEU A 89 -0.51 0.63 3.05
C LEU A 89 0.11 1.64 4.00
N SER A 90 0.43 2.83 3.47
CA SER A 90 0.93 3.93 4.29
C SER A 90 -0.18 4.51 5.18
N ASP A 91 0.21 5.29 6.18
CA ASP A 91 -0.73 5.98 7.06
C ASP A 91 -1.69 6.88 6.28
N ARG A 92 -1.19 7.56 5.27
CA ARG A 92 -2.02 8.43 4.42
C ARG A 92 -3.02 7.62 3.59
N ALA A 93 -2.60 6.46 3.06
CA ALA A 93 -3.51 5.57 2.33
C ALA A 93 -4.60 5.04 3.25
N ILE A 94 -4.24 4.63 4.46
CA ILE A 94 -5.20 4.17 5.48
C ILE A 94 -6.22 5.27 5.78
N ALA A 95 -5.76 6.50 5.99
CA ALA A 95 -6.61 7.63 6.30
C ALA A 95 -7.57 7.96 5.16
N GLU A 96 -7.07 8.02 3.93
CA GLU A 96 -7.90 8.39 2.76
C GLU A 96 -8.90 7.31 2.39
N LEU A 97 -8.60 6.05 2.68
CA LEU A 97 -9.57 4.96 2.54
C LEU A 97 -10.65 4.96 3.63
N GLY A 98 -10.49 5.77 4.66
CA GLY A 98 -11.42 5.79 5.77
C GLY A 98 -11.32 4.58 6.68
N ILE A 99 -10.16 3.94 6.72
CA ILE A 99 -9.91 2.77 7.57
C ILE A 99 -9.59 3.25 8.99
N VAL A 100 -10.30 2.72 9.96
CA VAL A 100 -10.00 2.89 11.38
C VAL A 100 -9.34 1.61 11.87
N VAL A 101 -8.20 1.74 12.52
CA VAL A 101 -7.44 0.59 13.03
C VAL A 101 -7.49 0.59 14.54
N ASP A 102 -7.95 -0.53 15.12
CA ASP A 102 -7.96 -0.75 16.55
C ASP A 102 -6.87 -1.79 16.87
N LEU A 103 -5.71 -1.30 17.24
CA LEU A 103 -4.56 -2.18 17.52
C LEU A 103 -4.76 -3.02 18.77
N LYS A 104 -5.51 -2.52 19.76
CA LYS A 104 -5.77 -3.24 21.00
C LYS A 104 -6.54 -4.54 20.74
N HIS A 105 -7.52 -4.50 19.85
CA HIS A 105 -8.39 -5.63 19.54
C HIS A 105 -8.04 -6.29 18.20
N MET A 106 -6.98 -5.85 17.55
CA MET A 106 -6.51 -6.40 16.27
C MET A 106 -7.60 -6.43 15.20
N ARG A 107 -8.32 -5.34 15.06
CA ARG A 107 -9.41 -5.22 14.07
C ARG A 107 -9.41 -3.87 13.40
N TRP A 108 -10.15 -3.79 12.30
CA TRP A 108 -10.31 -2.55 11.54
C TRP A 108 -11.71 -2.47 10.96
N TRP A 109 -12.12 -1.26 10.61
CA TRP A 109 -13.42 -1.02 9.95
C TRP A 109 -13.33 0.24 9.10
N LEU A 110 -14.37 0.45 8.27
CA LEU A 110 -14.50 1.65 7.44
C LEU A 110 -15.42 2.67 8.11
N THR A 111 -15.02 3.91 8.06
CA THR A 111 -15.86 5.03 8.57
C THR A 111 -16.91 5.44 7.56
#